data_a5db60fc2301c61f24c3a0a9ae35c928
#
_entry.id   a5db60fc2301c61f24c3a0a9ae35c928
#
_cell.length_a   1.000
_cell.length_b   1.000
_cell.length_c   1.000
_cell.angle_alpha   90.00
_cell.angle_beta   90.00
_cell.angle_gamma   90.00
#
_symmetry.space_group_name_H-M   'P 1'
#
loop_
_entity.id
_entity.type
_entity.pdbx_description
1 polymer ?
#
loop_
_entity_poly.entity_id
_entity_poly.type
_entity_poly.pdbx_seq_one_letter_code
_entity_poly.pdbx_strand_id
1 'polypeptide(L)'
;EWKNQNDDIEQIELIHRPNIYLFQPDGYVNFSEINNGFYMYDNSVFENYLTEKGFINYDGFRSNYFSTLTSNSSLFMMKHHYYFFKPERADQFNYRKHIITENTVLSILKNNNYQTHYIVENPYILASVPALGYDTVNISYDEFGPLYQWGEPVHDVYEDFVTQINQDPSTPQFYFVEFYKPAHVSVSKNGSKGKEKEREQWIDQLKEANNLLVNLVDTVLEKDPDALIIILGDHGGYVGFDYTKQIKTKTLDRDLIYSAFSTQLSILWPSEKLKQSSPEIKSSVNVFRHLFLNLAEDSKYTKHLEPNESWNIVLDEQEKGIYKYIGENGEIDMSKLDDR
;
A
#
# COMPACT_ATOMS: atom_id res chain seq x y z
N GLU A 1 -15.65 5.33 16.20
CA GLU A 1 -14.74 4.61 17.15
C GLU A 1 -13.50 4.04 16.43
N TRP A 2 -13.64 3.32 15.29
CA TRP A 2 -12.49 2.72 14.62
C TRP A 2 -11.45 3.73 14.12
N LYS A 3 -11.81 4.97 13.89
CA LYS A 3 -10.90 6.04 13.45
C LYS A 3 -9.95 6.54 14.55
N ASN A 4 -10.31 6.33 15.81
CA ASN A 4 -9.52 6.82 16.93
C ASN A 4 -8.45 5.81 17.31
N GLN A 5 -7.23 6.28 17.51
CA GLN A 5 -6.17 5.45 18.07
C GLN A 5 -6.51 5.06 19.51
N ASN A 6 -6.01 3.91 19.95
CA ASN A 6 -6.21 3.43 21.33
C ASN A 6 -5.22 4.09 22.32
N ASP A 7 -4.36 4.95 21.82
CA ASP A 7 -3.29 5.64 22.52
C ASP A 7 -3.10 7.07 21.98
N ASP A 8 -2.13 7.77 22.49
CA ASP A 8 -1.77 9.13 22.11
C ASP A 8 -0.72 9.21 20.99
N ILE A 9 -0.62 8.19 20.12
CA ILE A 9 0.40 8.14 19.06
C ILE A 9 0.36 9.35 18.13
N GLU A 10 -0.79 9.98 17.95
CA GLU A 10 -0.90 11.20 17.13
C GLU A 10 -0.06 12.37 17.71
N GLN A 11 0.35 12.28 18.96
CA GLN A 11 1.22 13.26 19.64
C GLN A 11 2.70 12.82 19.65
N ILE A 12 3.06 11.75 18.94
CA ILE A 12 4.45 11.26 18.91
C ILE A 12 5.38 12.32 18.32
N GLU A 13 6.50 12.58 19.02
CA GLU A 13 7.56 13.46 18.55
C GLU A 13 8.64 12.63 17.87
N LEU A 14 8.89 12.85 16.59
CA LEU A 14 9.94 12.16 15.84
C LEU A 14 11.29 12.82 16.12
N ILE A 15 12.22 12.04 16.65
CA ILE A 15 13.62 12.45 16.89
C ILE A 15 14.37 12.56 15.55
N HIS A 16 14.17 11.56 14.70
CA HIS A 16 14.70 11.53 13.35
C HIS A 16 13.62 11.96 12.36
N ARG A 17 13.91 12.95 11.55
CA ARG A 17 12.97 13.51 10.57
C ARG A 17 13.60 13.56 9.16
N PRO A 18 13.97 12.39 8.60
CA PRO A 18 14.42 12.33 7.21
C PRO A 18 13.27 12.70 6.26
N ASN A 19 13.58 13.05 5.03
CA ASN A 19 12.55 13.01 4.00
C ASN A 19 12.10 11.57 3.80
N ILE A 20 10.79 11.37 3.60
CA ILE A 20 10.15 10.07 3.48
C ILE A 20 9.54 9.96 2.08
N TYR A 21 9.94 8.94 1.35
CA TYR A 21 9.43 8.63 0.02
C TYR A 21 8.72 7.28 0.06
N LEU A 22 7.40 7.31 -0.06
CA LEU A 22 6.56 6.13 -0.19
C LEU A 22 6.21 5.91 -1.65
N PHE A 23 6.84 4.92 -2.28
CA PHE A 23 6.52 4.46 -3.63
C PHE A 23 5.54 3.29 -3.54
N GLN A 24 4.35 3.47 -4.10
CA GLN A 24 3.30 2.47 -4.05
C GLN A 24 2.95 1.97 -5.46
N PRO A 25 3.56 0.84 -5.88
CA PRO A 25 3.13 0.10 -7.07
C PRO A 25 1.85 -0.67 -6.77
N ASP A 26 0.76 -0.41 -7.54
CA ASP A 26 -0.50 -1.16 -7.44
C ASP A 26 -0.30 -2.62 -7.83
N GLY A 27 -0.78 -3.54 -7.00
CA GLY A 27 -0.77 -4.98 -7.28
C GLY A 27 0.60 -5.65 -7.26
N TYR A 28 1.61 -5.05 -6.62
CA TYR A 28 2.97 -5.60 -6.55
C TYR A 28 3.11 -6.65 -5.45
N VAL A 29 3.32 -7.88 -5.84
CA VAL A 29 3.39 -9.06 -4.97
C VAL A 29 4.76 -9.19 -4.27
N ASN A 30 4.78 -9.76 -3.07
CA ASN A 30 5.99 -9.99 -2.29
C ASN A 30 6.97 -10.93 -3.02
N PHE A 31 8.28 -10.65 -2.91
CA PHE A 31 9.31 -11.48 -3.53
C PHE A 31 9.24 -12.94 -3.09
N SER A 32 8.95 -13.21 -1.81
CA SER A 32 8.80 -14.57 -1.31
C SER A 32 7.69 -15.37 -2.02
N GLU A 33 6.62 -14.72 -2.47
CA GLU A 33 5.55 -15.37 -3.22
C GLU A 33 5.90 -15.50 -4.72
N ILE A 34 6.61 -14.55 -5.30
CA ILE A 34 7.12 -14.69 -6.66
C ILE A 34 8.09 -15.87 -6.74
N ASN A 35 8.98 -15.98 -5.74
CA ASN A 35 10.03 -16.99 -5.67
C ASN A 35 9.52 -18.40 -5.33
N ASN A 36 8.28 -18.58 -4.83
CA ASN A 36 7.71 -19.89 -4.55
C ASN A 36 7.31 -20.70 -5.81
N GLY A 37 7.41 -20.08 -6.99
CA GLY A 37 7.19 -20.71 -8.29
C GLY A 37 5.78 -20.58 -8.87
N PHE A 38 4.80 -20.11 -8.10
CA PHE A 38 3.42 -19.95 -8.61
C PHE A 38 3.32 -18.94 -9.76
N TYR A 39 4.16 -17.90 -9.72
CA TYR A 39 4.19 -16.85 -10.75
C TYR A 39 4.95 -17.26 -12.02
N MET A 40 5.78 -18.32 -11.97
CA MET A 40 6.62 -18.78 -13.09
C MET A 40 7.52 -17.66 -13.63
N TYR A 41 8.03 -16.81 -12.76
CA TYR A 41 8.87 -15.67 -13.12
C TYR A 41 10.02 -15.51 -12.11
N ASP A 42 11.18 -15.15 -12.61
CA ASP A 42 12.36 -14.83 -11.79
C ASP A 42 12.53 -13.31 -11.72
N ASN A 43 12.28 -12.73 -10.53
CA ASN A 43 12.42 -11.30 -10.26
C ASN A 43 13.73 -10.95 -9.55
N SER A 44 14.69 -11.86 -9.49
CA SER A 44 15.94 -11.73 -8.74
C SER A 44 16.78 -10.52 -9.15
N VAL A 45 16.71 -10.08 -10.40
CA VAL A 45 17.44 -8.89 -10.87
C VAL A 45 17.03 -7.64 -10.09
N PHE A 46 15.74 -7.44 -9.89
CA PHE A 46 15.25 -6.28 -9.14
C PHE A 46 15.42 -6.46 -7.62
N GLU A 47 15.21 -7.67 -7.12
CA GLU A 47 15.46 -8.00 -5.70
C GLU A 47 16.93 -7.77 -5.31
N ASN A 48 17.87 -8.19 -6.15
CA ASN A 48 19.31 -7.96 -5.96
C ASN A 48 19.64 -6.47 -6.03
N TYR A 49 19.06 -5.72 -6.99
CA TYR A 49 19.25 -4.27 -7.07
C TYR A 49 18.87 -3.59 -5.75
N LEU A 50 17.70 -3.89 -5.18
CA LEU A 50 17.28 -3.32 -3.89
C LEU A 50 18.23 -3.72 -2.75
N THR A 51 18.65 -4.98 -2.72
CA THR A 51 19.58 -5.49 -1.70
C THR A 51 20.94 -4.77 -1.79
N GLU A 52 21.47 -4.58 -3.00
CA GLU A 52 22.72 -3.86 -3.24
C GLU A 52 22.64 -2.37 -2.85
N LYS A 53 21.47 -1.74 -3.02
CA LYS A 53 21.21 -0.38 -2.53
C LYS A 53 21.03 -0.31 -1.00
N GLY A 54 20.95 -1.44 -0.31
CA GLY A 54 20.86 -1.51 1.16
C GLY A 54 19.46 -1.60 1.72
N PHE A 55 18.44 -1.83 0.88
CA PHE A 55 17.08 -2.07 1.35
C PHE A 55 16.98 -3.34 2.20
N ILE A 56 16.07 -3.32 3.18
CA ILE A 56 15.56 -4.52 3.83
C ILE A 56 14.30 -4.94 3.10
N ASN A 57 14.28 -6.15 2.54
CA ASN A 57 13.10 -6.77 1.96
C ASN A 57 12.39 -7.60 3.05
N TYR A 58 11.10 -7.38 3.26
CA TYR A 58 10.31 -8.04 4.29
C TYR A 58 9.57 -9.24 3.70
N ASP A 59 10.10 -10.44 3.92
CA ASP A 59 9.50 -11.68 3.42
C ASP A 59 8.16 -11.97 4.07
N GLY A 60 7.23 -12.54 3.29
CA GLY A 60 5.89 -12.90 3.77
C GLY A 60 5.01 -11.73 4.15
N PHE A 61 5.41 -10.50 3.82
CA PHE A 61 4.60 -9.31 4.06
C PHE A 61 3.30 -9.34 3.23
N ARG A 62 2.22 -8.84 3.82
CA ARG A 62 0.90 -8.89 3.20
C ARG A 62 0.03 -7.67 3.51
N SER A 63 -0.91 -7.40 2.63
CA SER A 63 -1.97 -6.44 2.88
C SER A 63 -3.05 -7.04 3.79
N ASN A 64 -3.74 -6.17 4.51
CA ASN A 64 -4.84 -6.58 5.39
C ASN A 64 -6.18 -6.67 4.65
N TYR A 65 -6.24 -6.13 3.44
CA TYR A 65 -7.42 -6.12 2.58
C TYR A 65 -7.00 -6.32 1.11
N PHE A 66 -7.97 -6.67 0.26
CA PHE A 66 -7.71 -7.13 -1.10
C PHE A 66 -7.77 -6.03 -2.18
N SER A 67 -7.95 -4.77 -1.85
CA SER A 67 -8.06 -3.71 -2.87
C SER A 67 -7.43 -2.41 -2.41
N THR A 68 -7.00 -1.58 -3.36
CA THR A 68 -6.34 -0.29 -3.14
C THR A 68 -7.05 0.56 -2.08
N LEU A 69 -8.35 0.80 -2.24
CA LEU A 69 -9.10 1.65 -1.32
C LEU A 69 -9.17 1.07 0.09
N THR A 70 -9.40 -0.24 0.22
CA THR A 70 -9.54 -0.89 1.53
C THR A 70 -8.20 -1.05 2.22
N SER A 71 -7.14 -1.42 1.50
CA SER A 71 -5.78 -1.52 2.05
C SER A 71 -5.25 -0.16 2.47
N ASN A 72 -5.31 0.84 1.59
CA ASN A 72 -4.76 2.16 1.87
C ASN A 72 -5.51 2.88 3.00
N SER A 73 -6.84 2.73 3.11
CA SER A 73 -7.55 3.32 4.24
C SER A 73 -7.10 2.72 5.57
N SER A 74 -6.83 1.41 5.64
CA SER A 74 -6.28 0.76 6.82
C SER A 74 -4.84 1.18 7.11
N LEU A 75 -3.99 1.24 6.08
CA LEU A 75 -2.61 1.69 6.15
C LEU A 75 -2.49 3.10 6.74
N PHE A 76 -3.20 4.07 6.16
CA PHE A 76 -3.11 5.48 6.56
C PHE A 76 -3.84 5.79 7.87
N MET A 77 -4.85 5.01 8.24
CA MET A 77 -5.49 5.08 9.55
C MET A 77 -4.73 4.31 10.64
N MET A 78 -3.77 3.43 10.27
CA MET A 78 -3.09 2.48 11.17
C MET A 78 -4.09 1.65 11.99
N LYS A 79 -5.22 1.28 11.39
CA LYS A 79 -6.30 0.52 12.03
C LYS A 79 -7.07 -0.35 11.06
N HIS A 80 -7.54 -1.49 11.57
CA HIS A 80 -8.52 -2.28 10.84
C HIS A 80 -9.88 -1.58 10.80
N HIS A 81 -10.54 -1.58 9.64
CA HIS A 81 -11.91 -1.10 9.48
C HIS A 81 -12.92 -2.25 9.37
N TYR A 82 -12.49 -3.49 9.09
CA TYR A 82 -13.32 -4.68 8.93
C TYR A 82 -14.57 -4.45 8.04
N TYR A 83 -14.41 -3.68 6.94
CA TYR A 83 -15.52 -3.24 6.09
C TYR A 83 -16.65 -2.57 6.89
N PHE A 84 -16.29 -1.88 7.94
CA PHE A 84 -17.22 -1.22 8.83
C PHE A 84 -18.17 -2.21 9.55
N PHE A 85 -17.71 -3.43 9.77
CA PHE A 85 -18.41 -4.55 10.43
C PHE A 85 -19.70 -5.01 9.77
N LYS A 86 -20.08 -4.49 8.59
CA LYS A 86 -21.32 -4.89 7.89
C LYS A 86 -21.10 -4.88 6.38
N PRO A 87 -21.23 -6.03 5.71
CA PRO A 87 -21.08 -6.13 4.26
C PRO A 87 -21.99 -5.17 3.48
N GLU A 88 -23.21 -4.94 3.98
CA GLU A 88 -24.20 -4.05 3.38
C GLU A 88 -23.80 -2.57 3.42
N ARG A 89 -22.84 -2.19 4.26
CA ARG A 89 -22.35 -0.82 4.43
C ARG A 89 -20.99 -0.57 3.82
N ALA A 90 -20.35 -1.60 3.25
CA ALA A 90 -19.04 -1.46 2.66
C ALA A 90 -18.99 -0.38 1.57
N ASP A 91 -20.05 -0.28 0.76
CA ASP A 91 -20.14 0.74 -0.30
C ASP A 91 -20.40 2.17 0.25
N GLN A 92 -20.84 2.28 1.49
CA GLN A 92 -21.10 3.58 2.15
C GLN A 92 -19.85 4.12 2.87
N PHE A 93 -18.84 3.31 3.00
CA PHE A 93 -17.59 3.67 3.63
C PHE A 93 -16.76 4.51 2.65
N ASN A 94 -16.50 5.76 3.00
CA ASN A 94 -15.69 6.65 2.17
C ASN A 94 -14.19 6.40 2.37
N TYR A 95 -13.68 5.31 1.79
CA TYR A 95 -12.27 4.93 1.88
C TYR A 95 -11.33 6.04 1.42
N ARG A 96 -11.68 6.73 0.32
CA ARG A 96 -10.85 7.81 -0.24
C ARG A 96 -10.59 8.92 0.77
N LYS A 97 -11.60 9.31 1.54
CA LYS A 97 -11.46 10.32 2.58
C LYS A 97 -10.37 9.96 3.60
N HIS A 98 -10.25 8.68 3.95
CA HIS A 98 -9.26 8.19 4.90
C HIS A 98 -7.87 7.98 4.29
N ILE A 99 -7.74 8.13 3.00
CA ILE A 99 -6.45 8.07 2.30
C ILE A 99 -5.91 9.48 2.06
N ILE A 100 -6.74 10.38 1.51
CA ILE A 100 -6.25 11.65 0.98
C ILE A 100 -6.78 12.91 1.67
N THR A 101 -7.76 12.82 2.57
CA THR A 101 -8.30 14.01 3.26
C THR A 101 -7.85 14.08 4.72
N GLU A 102 -8.20 13.08 5.52
CA GLU A 102 -7.93 13.05 6.95
C GLU A 102 -7.57 11.63 7.39
N ASN A 103 -6.39 11.45 7.95
CA ASN A 103 -5.95 10.18 8.49
C ASN A 103 -4.87 10.38 9.55
N THR A 104 -4.63 9.34 10.35
CA THR A 104 -3.67 9.38 11.46
C THR A 104 -2.23 9.64 10.98
N VAL A 105 -1.83 9.07 9.84
CA VAL A 105 -0.47 9.25 9.30
C VAL A 105 -0.22 10.71 8.94
N LEU A 106 -1.12 11.34 8.20
CA LEU A 106 -0.98 12.77 7.85
C LEU A 106 -1.02 13.65 9.10
N SER A 107 -1.83 13.31 10.10
CA SER A 107 -1.88 14.04 11.38
C SER A 107 -0.51 14.02 12.08
N ILE A 108 0.10 12.85 12.20
CA ILE A 108 1.43 12.70 12.81
C ILE A 108 2.50 13.45 12.01
N LEU A 109 2.52 13.29 10.69
CA LEU A 109 3.50 13.96 9.82
C LEU A 109 3.41 15.48 9.97
N LYS A 110 2.21 16.05 9.92
CA LYS A 110 1.98 17.50 10.09
C LYS A 110 2.34 17.99 11.48
N ASN A 111 2.04 17.22 12.52
CA ASN A 111 2.44 17.55 13.89
C ASN A 111 3.98 17.57 14.06
N ASN A 112 4.71 16.85 13.20
CA ASN A 112 6.17 16.83 13.13
C ASN A 112 6.76 17.77 12.05
N ASN A 113 5.96 18.71 11.53
CA ASN A 113 6.33 19.74 10.56
C ASN A 113 6.75 19.20 9.18
N TYR A 114 6.23 18.04 8.76
CA TYR A 114 6.40 17.55 7.39
C TYR A 114 5.51 18.34 6.44
N GLN A 115 6.07 18.69 5.29
CA GLN A 115 5.30 19.06 4.10
C GLN A 115 4.94 17.77 3.34
N THR A 116 3.69 17.68 2.87
CA THR A 116 3.13 16.44 2.36
C THR A 116 2.71 16.57 0.89
N HIS A 117 3.15 15.61 0.07
CA HIS A 117 2.95 15.61 -1.38
C HIS A 117 2.29 14.30 -1.81
N TYR A 118 1.28 14.39 -2.68
CA TYR A 118 0.66 13.23 -3.31
C TYR A 118 0.87 13.32 -4.82
N ILE A 119 1.52 12.30 -5.39
CA ILE A 119 1.80 12.19 -6.82
C ILE A 119 1.17 10.89 -7.30
N VAL A 120 0.27 10.98 -8.26
CA VAL A 120 -0.52 9.84 -8.71
C VAL A 120 -0.65 9.83 -10.24
N GLU A 121 -0.66 8.62 -10.80
CA GLU A 121 -0.75 8.41 -12.25
C GLU A 121 -2.10 8.84 -12.83
N ASN A 122 -3.20 8.63 -12.10
CA ASN A 122 -4.54 9.06 -12.50
C ASN A 122 -5.41 9.39 -11.28
N PRO A 123 -6.52 10.12 -11.45
CA PRO A 123 -7.31 10.62 -10.33
C PRO A 123 -8.24 9.59 -9.65
N TYR A 124 -7.98 8.29 -9.73
CA TYR A 124 -8.87 7.25 -9.16
C TYR A 124 -9.17 7.46 -7.68
N ILE A 125 -8.14 7.72 -6.87
CA ILE A 125 -8.33 7.98 -5.43
C ILE A 125 -8.85 9.40 -5.19
N LEU A 126 -8.52 10.36 -6.04
CA LEU A 126 -8.99 11.75 -5.96
C LEU A 126 -10.49 11.88 -6.29
N ALA A 127 -11.06 10.93 -7.03
CA ALA A 127 -12.45 11.00 -7.50
C ALA A 127 -13.45 11.12 -6.34
N SER A 128 -14.38 12.07 -6.44
CA SER A 128 -15.45 12.33 -5.46
C SER A 128 -15.00 12.83 -4.09
N VAL A 129 -13.75 13.28 -3.92
CA VAL A 129 -13.25 13.85 -2.66
C VAL A 129 -13.02 15.34 -2.82
N PRO A 130 -13.75 16.20 -2.12
CA PRO A 130 -13.70 17.65 -2.31
C PRO A 130 -12.53 18.35 -1.61
N ALA A 131 -11.84 17.67 -0.69
CA ALA A 131 -10.75 18.25 0.10
C ALA A 131 -9.54 17.34 0.16
N LEU A 132 -8.35 17.92 -0.01
CA LEU A 132 -7.08 17.25 0.14
C LEU A 132 -6.48 17.51 1.52
N GLY A 133 -5.94 16.45 2.13
CA GLY A 133 -5.14 16.53 3.33
C GLY A 133 -3.65 16.76 3.06
N TYR A 134 -3.19 16.51 1.85
CA TYR A 134 -1.82 16.79 1.39
C TYR A 134 -1.65 18.27 1.03
N ASP A 135 -0.43 18.80 1.18
CA ASP A 135 -0.11 20.19 0.85
C ASP A 135 -0.06 20.41 -0.66
N THR A 136 0.38 19.41 -1.42
CA THR A 136 0.35 19.42 -2.88
C THR A 136 -0.15 18.11 -3.48
N VAL A 137 -0.68 18.19 -4.69
CA VAL A 137 -1.02 17.06 -5.55
C VAL A 137 -0.66 17.40 -6.99
N ASN A 138 -0.21 16.42 -7.78
CA ASN A 138 0.15 16.63 -9.18
C ASN A 138 -1.06 16.84 -10.11
N ILE A 139 -2.21 16.21 -9.79
CA ILE A 139 -3.45 16.30 -10.58
C ILE A 139 -4.45 17.21 -9.85
N SER A 140 -4.83 18.32 -10.46
CA SER A 140 -5.84 19.22 -9.90
C SER A 140 -7.28 18.75 -10.18
N TYR A 141 -8.22 19.15 -9.33
CA TYR A 141 -9.64 18.86 -9.57
C TYR A 141 -10.18 19.47 -10.88
N ASP A 142 -9.58 20.56 -11.37
CA ASP A 142 -9.97 21.22 -12.61
C ASP A 142 -9.62 20.38 -13.85
N GLU A 143 -8.64 19.49 -13.75
CA GLU A 143 -8.18 18.63 -14.85
C GLU A 143 -9.15 17.48 -15.18
N PHE A 144 -9.83 16.92 -14.19
CA PHE A 144 -10.72 15.76 -14.41
C PHE A 144 -12.21 16.04 -14.19
N GLY A 145 -12.56 17.19 -13.61
CA GLY A 145 -13.95 17.65 -13.46
C GLY A 145 -14.84 16.74 -12.57
N PRO A 146 -16.16 17.07 -12.47
CA PRO A 146 -17.09 16.33 -11.60
C PRO A 146 -17.47 14.94 -12.12
N LEU A 147 -17.21 14.64 -13.38
CA LEU A 147 -17.51 13.36 -14.04
C LEU A 147 -16.20 12.65 -14.39
N TYR A 148 -15.53 12.13 -13.38
CA TYR A 148 -14.34 11.31 -13.59
C TYR A 148 -14.66 10.13 -14.53
N GLN A 149 -13.98 10.10 -15.67
CA GLN A 149 -13.96 8.94 -16.55
C GLN A 149 -12.75 8.07 -16.19
N TRP A 150 -12.98 6.78 -15.95
CA TRP A 150 -11.92 5.85 -15.60
C TRP A 150 -10.71 5.95 -16.54
N GLY A 151 -9.53 6.19 -15.93
CA GLY A 151 -8.26 6.19 -16.65
C GLY A 151 -7.80 7.54 -17.22
N GLU A 152 -8.55 8.63 -17.06
CA GLU A 152 -8.18 9.94 -17.61
C GLU A 152 -8.28 11.06 -16.56
N PRO A 153 -7.35 12.04 -16.51
CA PRO A 153 -6.09 12.07 -17.26
C PRO A 153 -5.07 11.04 -16.72
N VAL A 154 -4.09 10.68 -17.55
CA VAL A 154 -2.93 9.87 -17.15
C VAL A 154 -1.69 10.74 -17.16
N HIS A 155 -1.00 10.79 -16.03
CA HIS A 155 0.23 11.55 -15.83
C HIS A 155 1.46 10.66 -15.86
N ASP A 156 2.59 11.20 -16.30
CA ASP A 156 3.89 10.57 -16.10
C ASP A 156 4.36 10.82 -14.67
N VAL A 157 4.19 9.81 -13.82
CA VAL A 157 4.54 9.88 -12.40
C VAL A 157 6.02 10.22 -12.18
N TYR A 158 6.91 9.72 -13.04
CA TYR A 158 8.34 10.01 -12.91
C TYR A 158 8.65 11.47 -13.22
N GLU A 159 8.13 12.01 -14.30
CA GLU A 159 8.30 13.43 -14.66
C GLU A 159 7.71 14.35 -13.59
N ASP A 160 6.49 14.07 -13.11
CA ASP A 160 5.86 14.83 -12.05
C ASP A 160 6.66 14.77 -10.74
N PHE A 161 7.17 13.59 -10.38
CA PHE A 161 8.02 13.40 -9.20
C PHE A 161 9.32 14.20 -9.30
N VAL A 162 10.03 14.14 -10.43
CA VAL A 162 11.28 14.86 -10.65
C VAL A 162 11.10 16.37 -10.54
N THR A 163 9.94 16.90 -10.98
CA THR A 163 9.64 18.34 -10.87
C THR A 163 9.31 18.79 -9.44
N GLN A 164 8.80 17.89 -8.61
CA GLN A 164 8.35 18.22 -7.24
C GLN A 164 9.41 17.92 -6.16
N ILE A 165 10.33 17.00 -6.41
CA ILE A 165 11.34 16.61 -5.42
C ILE A 165 12.28 17.79 -5.10
N ASN A 166 12.52 18.04 -3.81
CA ASN A 166 13.43 19.08 -3.29
C ASN A 166 13.02 20.54 -3.56
N GLN A 167 11.74 20.86 -3.62
CA GLN A 167 11.30 22.25 -3.75
C GLN A 167 11.55 23.09 -2.48
N ASP A 168 11.57 22.50 -1.30
CA ASP A 168 11.92 23.17 -0.04
C ASP A 168 12.75 22.26 0.88
N PRO A 169 14.08 22.40 0.88
CA PRO A 169 14.98 21.60 1.72
C PRO A 169 14.99 22.02 3.19
N SER A 170 14.29 23.07 3.59
CA SER A 170 14.29 23.59 4.97
C SER A 170 13.37 22.84 5.92
N THR A 171 12.40 22.10 5.38
CA THR A 171 11.43 21.30 6.14
C THR A 171 11.47 19.83 5.69
N PRO A 172 11.21 18.86 6.58
CA PRO A 172 11.13 17.47 6.17
C PRO A 172 9.94 17.24 5.25
N GLN A 173 10.13 16.40 4.24
CA GLN A 173 9.16 16.16 3.17
C GLN A 173 8.61 14.73 3.25
N PHE A 174 7.33 14.55 2.97
CA PHE A 174 6.70 13.24 2.76
C PHE A 174 6.11 13.20 1.36
N TYR A 175 6.60 12.29 0.55
CA TYR A 175 6.06 12.03 -0.79
C TYR A 175 5.33 10.70 -0.79
N PHE A 176 4.04 10.70 -1.11
CA PHE A 176 3.28 9.52 -1.47
C PHE A 176 3.14 9.49 -2.99
N VAL A 177 3.81 8.52 -3.61
CA VAL A 177 3.86 8.35 -5.06
C VAL A 177 3.19 7.03 -5.43
N GLU A 178 2.05 7.10 -6.09
CA GLU A 178 1.23 5.94 -6.45
C GLU A 178 1.13 5.79 -7.97
N PHE A 179 1.35 4.56 -8.46
CA PHE A 179 1.24 4.24 -9.88
C PHE A 179 0.64 2.86 -10.10
N TYR A 180 -0.07 2.69 -11.21
CA TYR A 180 -0.91 1.52 -11.47
C TYR A 180 -0.16 0.45 -12.27
N LYS A 181 1.02 0.06 -11.81
CA LYS A 181 1.85 -1.04 -12.31
C LYS A 181 2.44 -1.81 -11.13
N PRO A 182 2.54 -3.16 -11.20
CA PRO A 182 2.08 -4.04 -12.31
C PRO A 182 0.57 -4.15 -12.44
N ALA A 183 -0.21 -3.49 -11.59
CA ALA A 183 -1.66 -3.59 -11.53
C ALA A 183 -2.12 -5.03 -11.18
N HIS A 184 -3.27 -5.40 -11.59
CA HIS A 184 -3.85 -6.71 -11.33
C HIS A 184 -4.48 -7.29 -12.60
N VAL A 185 -4.82 -8.59 -12.59
CA VAL A 185 -5.59 -9.22 -13.67
C VAL A 185 -6.91 -8.50 -13.90
N SER A 186 -7.56 -8.74 -15.04
CA SER A 186 -8.84 -8.11 -15.41
C SER A 186 -9.84 -8.05 -14.26
N VAL A 187 -10.56 -6.93 -14.14
CA VAL A 187 -11.56 -6.74 -13.06
C VAL A 187 -12.80 -7.62 -13.25
N SER A 188 -13.17 -7.93 -14.50
CA SER A 188 -14.41 -8.63 -14.82
C SER A 188 -14.21 -9.75 -15.83
N LYS A 189 -15.13 -10.71 -15.82
CA LYS A 189 -15.12 -11.86 -16.73
C LYS A 189 -15.04 -11.47 -18.21
N ASN A 190 -15.73 -10.42 -18.62
CA ASN A 190 -15.75 -9.99 -20.01
C ASN A 190 -14.43 -9.35 -20.48
N GLY A 191 -13.62 -8.83 -19.57
CA GLY A 191 -12.29 -8.28 -19.87
C GLY A 191 -11.18 -9.32 -19.82
N SER A 192 -11.43 -10.45 -19.17
CA SER A 192 -10.42 -11.48 -18.96
C SER A 192 -10.05 -12.20 -20.27
N LYS A 193 -8.75 -12.41 -20.44
CA LYS A 193 -8.15 -13.20 -21.52
C LYS A 193 -7.77 -14.63 -21.07
N GLY A 194 -8.14 -15.01 -19.84
CA GLY A 194 -7.81 -16.29 -19.23
C GLY A 194 -6.50 -16.24 -18.44
N LYS A 195 -6.40 -17.10 -17.43
CA LYS A 195 -5.35 -17.10 -16.39
C LYS A 195 -3.92 -16.97 -16.92
N GLU A 196 -3.58 -17.69 -17.97
CA GLU A 196 -2.23 -17.70 -18.54
C GLU A 196 -1.88 -16.34 -19.17
N LYS A 197 -2.81 -15.79 -19.96
CA LYS A 197 -2.66 -14.49 -20.61
C LYS A 197 -2.60 -13.35 -19.58
N GLU A 198 -3.43 -13.42 -18.57
CA GLU A 198 -3.43 -12.45 -17.45
C GLU A 198 -2.09 -12.48 -16.71
N ARG A 199 -1.53 -13.67 -16.45
CA ARG A 199 -0.21 -13.81 -15.84
C ARG A 199 0.90 -13.21 -16.72
N GLU A 200 0.92 -13.55 -18.02
CA GLU A 200 1.90 -12.99 -18.95
C GLU A 200 1.87 -11.46 -18.95
N GLN A 201 0.68 -10.88 -19.03
CA GLN A 201 0.49 -9.43 -19.01
C GLN A 201 0.93 -8.81 -17.68
N TRP A 202 0.59 -9.45 -16.56
CA TRP A 202 1.02 -8.98 -15.25
C TRP A 202 2.56 -9.01 -15.12
N ILE A 203 3.23 -10.05 -15.60
CA ILE A 203 4.69 -10.14 -15.61
C ILE A 203 5.32 -9.01 -16.45
N ASP A 204 4.75 -8.69 -17.61
CA ASP A 204 5.27 -7.60 -18.45
C ASP A 204 5.08 -6.24 -17.75
N GLN A 205 3.95 -6.01 -17.10
CA GLN A 205 3.74 -4.82 -16.28
C GLN A 205 4.65 -4.77 -15.02
N LEU A 206 4.99 -5.94 -14.45
CA LEU A 206 5.95 -6.03 -13.34
C LEU A 206 7.34 -5.53 -13.77
N LYS A 207 7.80 -5.88 -14.96
CA LYS A 207 9.08 -5.38 -15.50
C LYS A 207 9.07 -3.86 -15.67
N GLU A 208 7.95 -3.30 -16.13
CA GLU A 208 7.78 -1.85 -16.24
C GLU A 208 7.77 -1.17 -14.86
N ALA A 209 7.07 -1.75 -13.89
CA ALA A 209 7.09 -1.30 -12.50
C ALA A 209 8.50 -1.29 -11.90
N ASN A 210 9.27 -2.37 -12.13
CA ASN A 210 10.66 -2.47 -11.68
C ASN A 210 11.53 -1.35 -12.27
N ASN A 211 11.41 -1.10 -13.57
CA ASN A 211 12.17 -0.02 -14.23
C ASN A 211 11.81 1.36 -13.67
N LEU A 212 10.53 1.62 -13.43
CA LEU A 212 10.10 2.87 -12.83
C LEU A 212 10.64 3.01 -11.40
N LEU A 213 10.56 1.97 -10.59
CA LEU A 213 11.09 1.96 -9.22
C LEU A 213 12.61 2.18 -9.18
N VAL A 214 13.36 1.57 -10.10
CA VAL A 214 14.82 1.84 -10.24
C VAL A 214 15.07 3.32 -10.48
N ASN A 215 14.35 3.92 -11.43
CA ASN A 215 14.52 5.35 -11.76
C ASN A 215 14.15 6.25 -10.56
N LEU A 216 13.05 5.96 -9.87
CA LEU A 216 12.61 6.72 -8.69
C LEU A 216 13.64 6.62 -7.56
N VAL A 217 14.09 5.41 -7.23
CA VAL A 217 15.09 5.16 -6.17
C VAL A 217 16.42 5.86 -6.50
N ASP A 218 16.93 5.69 -7.71
CA ASP A 218 18.21 6.31 -8.11
C ASP A 218 18.12 7.85 -8.08
N THR A 219 16.98 8.41 -8.52
CA THR A 219 16.74 9.86 -8.45
C THR A 219 16.72 10.38 -7.01
N VAL A 220 16.08 9.65 -6.09
CA VAL A 220 16.11 10.04 -4.66
C VAL A 220 17.52 9.98 -4.11
N LEU A 221 18.22 8.86 -4.31
CA LEU A 221 19.56 8.68 -3.74
C LEU A 221 20.61 9.64 -4.29
N GLU A 222 20.44 10.11 -5.53
CA GLU A 222 21.28 11.16 -6.09
C GLU A 222 21.08 12.52 -5.39
N LYS A 223 19.84 12.83 -5.02
CA LYS A 223 19.48 14.13 -4.43
C LYS A 223 19.46 14.14 -2.90
N ASP A 224 19.11 13.03 -2.30
CA ASP A 224 18.88 12.86 -0.86
C ASP A 224 19.39 11.48 -0.40
N PRO A 225 20.70 11.33 -0.17
CA PRO A 225 21.29 10.06 0.21
C PRO A 225 20.89 9.56 1.60
N ASP A 226 20.36 10.44 2.46
CA ASP A 226 19.88 10.13 3.82
C ASP A 226 18.37 9.95 3.87
N ALA A 227 17.71 9.71 2.74
CA ALA A 227 16.28 9.49 2.63
C ALA A 227 15.81 8.21 3.33
N LEU A 228 14.58 8.23 3.85
CA LEU A 228 13.81 7.02 4.14
C LEU A 228 12.98 6.66 2.90
N ILE A 229 13.33 5.57 2.21
CA ILE A 229 12.59 5.13 1.03
C ILE A 229 11.82 3.86 1.37
N ILE A 230 10.54 3.85 1.04
CA ILE A 230 9.61 2.75 1.28
C ILE A 230 8.99 2.35 -0.05
N ILE A 231 9.18 1.12 -0.47
CA ILE A 231 8.45 0.51 -1.59
C ILE A 231 7.40 -0.40 -0.96
N LEU A 232 6.13 -0.07 -1.16
CA LEU A 232 5.01 -0.75 -0.52
C LEU A 232 3.88 -0.95 -1.53
N GLY A 233 3.67 -2.18 -1.99
CA GLY A 233 2.46 -2.51 -2.76
C GLY A 233 1.21 -2.44 -1.87
N ASP A 234 0.09 -2.07 -2.45
CA ASP A 234 -1.18 -1.95 -1.73
C ASP A 234 -1.89 -3.29 -1.52
N HIS A 235 -1.84 -4.19 -2.49
CA HIS A 235 -2.33 -5.56 -2.47
C HIS A 235 -1.62 -6.42 -3.55
N GLY A 236 -2.05 -7.65 -3.75
CA GLY A 236 -1.46 -8.54 -4.76
C GLY A 236 -2.08 -8.41 -6.16
N GLY A 237 -1.42 -9.02 -7.17
CA GLY A 237 -1.80 -8.93 -8.58
C GLY A 237 -2.92 -9.86 -9.03
N TYR A 238 -3.45 -10.74 -8.15
CA TYR A 238 -4.50 -11.72 -8.45
C TYR A 238 -4.14 -12.75 -9.54
N VAL A 239 -2.87 -12.98 -9.77
CA VAL A 239 -2.43 -14.02 -10.71
C VAL A 239 -2.99 -15.38 -10.28
N GLY A 240 -3.52 -16.14 -11.25
CA GLY A 240 -4.22 -17.40 -11.00
C GLY A 240 -5.74 -17.28 -10.97
N PHE A 241 -6.30 -16.09 -10.75
CA PHE A 241 -7.71 -15.81 -11.01
C PHE A 241 -7.94 -15.52 -12.50
N ASP A 242 -9.14 -15.76 -13.01
CA ASP A 242 -9.56 -15.28 -14.33
C ASP A 242 -9.87 -13.78 -14.30
N TYR A 243 -10.38 -13.27 -13.17
CA TYR A 243 -10.68 -11.86 -12.92
C TYR A 243 -10.80 -11.58 -11.42
N THR A 244 -10.50 -10.36 -11.00
CA THR A 244 -10.36 -10.02 -9.57
C THR A 244 -11.64 -10.23 -8.75
N LYS A 245 -12.84 -10.03 -9.33
CA LYS A 245 -14.11 -10.19 -8.60
C LYS A 245 -14.34 -11.62 -8.09
N GLN A 246 -13.61 -12.63 -8.60
CA GLN A 246 -13.70 -14.00 -8.09
C GLN A 246 -13.28 -14.10 -6.61
N ILE A 247 -12.45 -13.19 -6.09
CA ILE A 247 -12.09 -13.15 -4.67
C ILE A 247 -13.32 -12.98 -3.74
N LYS A 248 -14.43 -12.44 -4.25
CA LYS A 248 -15.68 -12.27 -3.50
C LYS A 248 -16.48 -13.57 -3.34
N THR A 249 -16.02 -14.66 -3.96
CA THR A 249 -16.46 -16.03 -3.71
C THR A 249 -15.41 -16.70 -2.82
N LYS A 250 -15.86 -17.42 -1.80
CA LYS A 250 -14.96 -18.06 -0.83
C LYS A 250 -14.05 -19.08 -1.51
N THR A 251 -12.78 -19.06 -1.19
CA THR A 251 -11.77 -20.03 -1.65
C THR A 251 -10.87 -20.44 -0.50
N LEU A 252 -10.41 -21.71 -0.54
CA LEU A 252 -9.40 -22.25 0.38
C LEU A 252 -8.04 -22.44 -0.30
N ASP A 253 -7.96 -22.10 -1.58
CA ASP A 253 -6.72 -22.21 -2.34
C ASP A 253 -5.73 -21.15 -1.84
N ARG A 254 -4.65 -21.62 -1.20
CA ARG A 254 -3.61 -20.78 -0.60
C ARG A 254 -2.98 -19.85 -1.63
N ASP A 255 -2.66 -20.37 -2.82
CA ASP A 255 -1.94 -19.59 -3.82
C ASP A 255 -2.83 -18.47 -4.40
N LEU A 256 -4.12 -18.75 -4.58
CA LEU A 256 -5.08 -17.72 -4.97
C LEU A 256 -5.27 -16.68 -3.86
N ILE A 257 -5.36 -17.07 -2.60
CA ILE A 257 -5.48 -16.14 -1.48
C ILE A 257 -4.24 -15.24 -1.42
N TYR A 258 -3.05 -15.84 -1.42
CA TYR A 258 -1.81 -15.08 -1.35
C TYR A 258 -1.57 -14.23 -2.61
N SER A 259 -2.06 -14.63 -3.79
CA SER A 259 -1.98 -13.78 -4.98
C SER A 259 -2.78 -12.48 -4.87
N ALA A 260 -3.78 -12.42 -3.98
CA ALA A 260 -4.58 -11.22 -3.73
C ALA A 260 -4.08 -10.40 -2.52
N PHE A 261 -3.48 -11.04 -1.51
CA PHE A 261 -3.10 -10.39 -0.26
C PHE A 261 -1.60 -10.20 -0.08
N SER A 262 -0.74 -11.05 -0.68
CA SER A 262 0.70 -10.86 -0.61
C SER A 262 1.09 -9.58 -1.34
N THR A 263 1.88 -8.74 -0.68
CA THR A 263 2.34 -7.49 -1.28
C THR A 263 3.77 -7.18 -0.85
N GLN A 264 4.50 -6.40 -1.66
CA GLN A 264 5.89 -6.08 -1.40
C GLN A 264 6.02 -5.00 -0.32
N LEU A 265 6.99 -5.21 0.58
CA LEU A 265 7.54 -4.17 1.43
C LEU A 265 9.06 -4.23 1.36
N SER A 266 9.67 -3.13 0.95
CA SER A 266 11.12 -2.92 1.01
C SER A 266 11.39 -1.54 1.60
N ILE A 267 12.31 -1.45 2.57
CA ILE A 267 12.64 -0.19 3.25
C ILE A 267 14.14 0.06 3.20
N LEU A 268 14.52 1.23 2.69
CA LEU A 268 15.85 1.78 2.86
C LEU A 268 15.83 2.79 4.00
N TRP A 269 16.50 2.45 5.10
CA TRP A 269 16.57 3.30 6.29
C TRP A 269 17.66 4.37 6.13
N PRO A 270 17.44 5.60 6.66
CA PRO A 270 18.33 6.74 6.46
C PRO A 270 19.67 6.61 7.19
N SER A 271 19.83 5.61 8.05
CA SER A 271 21.07 5.36 8.77
C SER A 271 21.19 3.91 9.22
N GLU A 272 22.43 3.43 9.40
CA GLU A 272 22.68 2.10 9.94
C GLU A 272 22.09 1.89 11.34
N LYS A 273 22.04 2.93 12.17
CA LYS A 273 21.39 2.85 13.51
C LYS A 273 19.91 2.49 13.37
N LEU A 274 19.15 3.22 12.55
CA LEU A 274 17.72 2.96 12.32
C LEU A 274 17.50 1.65 11.58
N LYS A 275 18.41 1.26 10.68
CA LYS A 275 18.38 -0.03 10.01
C LYS A 275 18.53 -1.19 10.99
N GLN A 276 19.49 -1.11 11.92
CA GLN A 276 19.73 -2.15 12.94
C GLN A 276 18.59 -2.26 13.96
N SER A 277 17.88 -1.16 14.22
CA SER A 277 16.68 -1.13 15.08
C SER A 277 15.38 -1.40 14.33
N SER A 278 15.46 -1.73 13.03
CA SER A 278 14.25 -1.94 12.23
C SER A 278 13.41 -3.10 12.79
N PRO A 279 12.11 -2.89 12.97
CA PRO A 279 11.22 -3.93 13.49
C PRO A 279 10.89 -4.97 12.42
N GLU A 280 10.44 -6.14 12.85
CA GLU A 280 9.72 -7.06 11.96
C GLU A 280 8.34 -6.47 11.64
N ILE A 281 8.03 -6.31 10.35
CA ILE A 281 6.75 -5.78 9.87
C ILE A 281 6.08 -6.84 9.01
N LYS A 282 4.89 -7.30 9.40
CA LYS A 282 4.20 -8.43 8.75
C LYS A 282 3.02 -8.03 7.87
N SER A 283 2.40 -6.87 8.14
CA SER A 283 1.22 -6.42 7.39
C SER A 283 1.10 -4.90 7.31
N SER A 284 0.34 -4.45 6.32
CA SER A 284 0.22 -3.05 5.95
C SER A 284 -0.28 -2.15 7.07
N VAL A 285 -1.24 -2.60 7.88
CA VAL A 285 -1.87 -1.81 8.96
C VAL A 285 -0.86 -1.29 9.99
N ASN A 286 0.25 -2.01 10.18
CA ASN A 286 1.27 -1.69 11.18
C ASN A 286 2.50 -0.96 10.62
N VAL A 287 2.62 -0.77 9.30
CA VAL A 287 3.81 -0.16 8.67
C VAL A 287 4.13 1.19 9.27
N PHE A 288 3.22 2.14 9.21
CA PHE A 288 3.48 3.49 9.70
C PHE A 288 3.68 3.55 11.23
N ARG A 289 2.97 2.72 12.00
CA ARG A 289 3.21 2.65 13.45
C ARG A 289 4.65 2.22 13.74
N HIS A 290 5.15 1.20 13.08
CA HIS A 290 6.53 0.76 13.22
C HIS A 290 7.54 1.81 12.74
N LEU A 291 7.28 2.50 11.63
CA LEU A 291 8.13 3.58 11.13
C LEU A 291 8.24 4.72 12.15
N PHE A 292 7.12 5.21 12.67
CA PHE A 292 7.11 6.30 13.63
C PHE A 292 7.78 5.93 14.95
N LEU A 293 7.57 4.70 15.44
CA LEU A 293 8.24 4.20 16.64
C LEU A 293 9.77 4.17 16.46
N ASN A 294 10.24 3.73 15.32
CA ASN A 294 11.67 3.68 15.05
C ASN A 294 12.26 5.10 14.89
N LEU A 295 11.57 5.99 14.17
CA LEU A 295 11.99 7.39 14.01
C LEU A 295 11.94 8.20 15.33
N ALA A 296 11.07 7.83 16.26
CA ALA A 296 10.97 8.45 17.58
C ALA A 296 11.88 7.78 18.63
N GLU A 297 12.48 6.63 18.31
CA GLU A 297 13.19 5.78 19.30
C GLU A 297 12.31 5.46 20.53
N ASP A 298 10.99 5.35 20.36
CA ASP A 298 10.03 5.13 21.45
C ASP A 298 9.19 3.87 21.21
N SER A 299 9.36 2.88 22.05
CA SER A 299 8.67 1.59 21.95
C SER A 299 7.34 1.52 22.72
N LYS A 300 6.92 2.60 23.42
CA LYS A 300 5.71 2.56 24.26
C LYS A 300 4.42 2.23 23.51
N TYR A 301 4.35 2.58 22.24
CA TYR A 301 3.17 2.39 21.37
C TYR A 301 3.09 1.00 20.72
N THR A 302 4.07 0.12 20.92
CA THR A 302 4.03 -1.27 20.39
C THR A 302 2.88 -2.09 20.99
N LYS A 303 2.35 -1.69 22.15
CA LYS A 303 1.21 -2.35 22.81
C LYS A 303 -0.10 -2.25 22.02
N HIS A 304 -0.16 -1.35 21.05
CA HIS A 304 -1.36 -1.05 20.26
C HIS A 304 -1.17 -1.35 18.77
N LEU A 305 -0.24 -2.27 18.46
CA LEU A 305 -0.19 -2.86 17.13
C LEU A 305 -1.50 -3.59 16.85
N GLU A 306 -2.00 -3.43 15.65
CA GLU A 306 -3.17 -4.15 15.17
C GLU A 306 -2.79 -5.62 14.83
N PRO A 307 -3.72 -6.58 14.89
CA PRO A 307 -3.46 -7.94 14.44
C PRO A 307 -3.00 -7.99 12.98
N ASN A 308 -1.99 -8.83 12.69
CA ASN A 308 -1.49 -9.02 11.32
C ASN A 308 -2.40 -9.96 10.51
N GLU A 309 -3.67 -9.68 10.48
CA GLU A 309 -4.69 -10.51 9.84
C GLU A 309 -5.14 -9.90 8.51
N SER A 310 -5.49 -10.76 7.55
CA SER A 310 -6.04 -10.31 6.26
C SER A 310 -7.50 -10.71 6.12
N TRP A 311 -8.34 -9.76 5.74
CA TRP A 311 -9.79 -9.86 5.75
C TRP A 311 -10.38 -9.68 4.36
N ASN A 312 -11.42 -10.48 4.08
CA ASN A 312 -12.16 -10.45 2.82
C ASN A 312 -13.66 -10.32 3.06
N ILE A 313 -14.34 -9.67 2.11
CA ILE A 313 -15.79 -9.63 2.03
C ILE A 313 -16.28 -10.65 0.99
N VAL A 314 -17.00 -11.67 1.45
CA VAL A 314 -17.64 -12.67 0.60
C VAL A 314 -19.07 -12.22 0.31
N LEU A 315 -19.45 -12.22 -0.97
CA LEU A 315 -20.76 -11.76 -1.44
C LEU A 315 -21.62 -12.91 -1.99
N ASP A 316 -21.16 -14.16 -1.91
CA ASP A 316 -21.97 -15.31 -2.26
C ASP A 316 -23.21 -15.39 -1.33
N GLU A 317 -24.40 -15.62 -1.87
CA GLU A 317 -25.65 -15.58 -1.11
C GLU A 317 -25.68 -16.56 0.06
N GLN A 318 -25.02 -17.71 -0.08
CA GLN A 318 -25.01 -18.77 0.95
C GLN A 318 -23.96 -18.52 2.04
N GLU A 319 -22.89 -17.82 1.72
CA GLU A 319 -21.76 -17.60 2.62
C GLU A 319 -21.45 -16.11 2.85
N LYS A 320 -22.38 -15.22 2.55
CA LYS A 320 -22.19 -13.79 2.68
C LYS A 320 -21.66 -13.39 4.07
N GLY A 321 -20.59 -12.58 4.08
CA GLY A 321 -19.99 -12.11 5.33
C GLY A 321 -18.59 -11.57 5.16
N ILE A 322 -18.01 -11.18 6.28
CA ILE A 322 -16.62 -10.76 6.39
C ILE A 322 -15.84 -11.94 6.98
N TYR A 323 -14.78 -12.35 6.30
CA TYR A 323 -13.98 -13.51 6.67
C TYR A 323 -12.52 -13.13 6.85
N LYS A 324 -11.89 -13.67 7.87
CA LYS A 324 -10.45 -13.68 8.01
C LYS A 324 -9.89 -14.74 7.06
N TYR A 325 -9.17 -14.31 6.05
CA TYR A 325 -8.55 -15.20 5.07
C TYR A 325 -7.17 -15.68 5.50
N ILE A 326 -6.39 -14.78 6.12
CA ILE A 326 -5.06 -15.08 6.63
C ILE A 326 -5.00 -14.66 8.10
N GLY A 327 -4.56 -15.57 8.95
CA GLY A 327 -4.37 -15.34 10.39
C GLY A 327 -3.07 -14.61 10.72
N GLU A 328 -2.85 -14.40 12.02
CA GLU A 328 -1.72 -13.62 12.57
C GLU A 328 -0.34 -14.10 12.07
N ASN A 329 -0.15 -15.41 11.93
CA ASN A 329 1.12 -16.01 11.54
C ASN A 329 1.20 -16.40 10.06
N GLY A 330 0.22 -16.00 9.23
CA GLY A 330 0.18 -16.30 7.81
C GLY A 330 -0.58 -17.59 7.43
N GLU A 331 -1.18 -18.28 8.39
CA GLU A 331 -2.03 -19.45 8.12
C GLU A 331 -3.35 -19.05 7.43
N ILE A 332 -3.89 -19.96 6.60
CA ILE A 332 -5.24 -19.79 6.06
C ILE A 332 -6.26 -20.09 7.18
N ASP A 333 -7.12 -19.12 7.48
CA ASP A 333 -8.06 -19.18 8.63
C ASP A 333 -9.49 -19.27 8.09
N MET A 334 -10.22 -18.66 7.51
CA MET A 334 -11.63 -18.73 7.09
C MET A 334 -12.65 -18.55 8.21
N SER A 335 -12.25 -18.05 9.37
CA SER A 335 -13.23 -17.68 10.40
C SER A 335 -14.03 -16.44 9.95
N LYS A 336 -15.33 -16.52 10.19
CA LYS A 336 -16.25 -15.42 9.90
C LYS A 336 -16.23 -14.41 11.05
N LEU A 337 -16.23 -13.14 10.72
CA LEU A 337 -16.41 -12.09 11.72
C LEU A 337 -17.84 -12.17 12.25
N ASP A 338 -17.97 -12.39 13.56
CA ASP A 338 -19.28 -12.38 14.21
C ASP A 338 -19.91 -10.98 14.17
N ASP A 339 -21.24 -10.93 14.05
CA ASP A 339 -22.00 -9.69 14.20
C ASP A 339 -21.80 -9.15 15.63
N ARG A 340 -20.97 -8.10 15.76
CA ARG A 340 -20.74 -7.37 17.00
C ARG A 340 -21.69 -6.21 17.16
#